data_1a45413e3f8b8d85e5a20ece1acab553
#
_entry.id   1a45413e3f8b8d85e5a20ece1acab553
#
_cell.length_a   1.000
_cell.length_b   1.000
_cell.length_c   1.000
_cell.angle_alpha   90.00
_cell.angle_beta   90.00
_cell.angle_gamma   90.00
#
_symmetry.space_group_name_H-M   'P 1'
#
loop_
_entity.id
_entity.type
_entity.pdbx_description
1 polymer ?
#
loop_
_entity_poly.entity_id
_entity_poly.type
_entity_poly.pdbx_seq_one_letter_code
_entity_poly.pdbx_strand_id
1 'polypeptide(L)'
;KGRNFSGLPDTLRSVIVNEDMAKEYGWGDNAIGKKIKYAGDTSGFYLEVIGVVHDFNQKSLYNPITPLMFLYRPTNNVIELKLDAKNIDAGIASVEKSWNKYFPDMPFAYTFLDQDFNSQYAADQKRGKIFTAFSVLTILITCLGLLGLIAFTTQQRQKEISIRKVMGANVQQLVPIITRNFVAMVGLSCLIAFPVAWYFMSNWLKIFPYNTGVSPMPFLLSAITVLVITLLTVTFHTLRAAVANPVKALKTE
;
A
#
# COMPACT_ATOMS: atom_id res chain seq x y z
N LYS A 1 16.80 27.68 -2.51
CA LYS A 1 17.29 29.04 -2.83
C LYS A 1 17.91 29.67 -1.59
N GLY A 2 18.84 30.65 -1.74
CA GLY A 2 19.49 31.30 -0.61
C GLY A 2 20.73 30.57 -0.12
N ARG A 3 21.09 30.76 1.16
CA ARG A 3 22.26 30.18 1.80
C ARG A 3 21.88 29.27 2.99
N ASN A 4 22.79 28.40 3.37
CA ASN A 4 22.68 27.61 4.59
C ASN A 4 23.14 28.42 5.82
N PHE A 5 22.92 27.89 7.02
CA PHE A 5 23.46 28.45 8.25
C PHE A 5 24.99 28.42 8.22
N SER A 6 25.60 29.53 8.68
CA SER A 6 27.04 29.68 8.76
C SER A 6 27.59 29.55 10.19
N GLY A 7 26.78 29.04 11.11
CA GLY A 7 27.16 28.83 12.51
C GLY A 7 26.62 29.88 13.46
N LEU A 8 27.41 30.22 14.50
CA LEU A 8 26.99 31.11 15.60
C LEU A 8 26.31 32.43 15.20
N PRO A 9 26.71 33.13 14.11
CA PRO A 9 26.04 34.36 13.71
C PRO A 9 24.56 34.21 13.38
N ASP A 10 24.17 33.00 12.95
CA ASP A 10 22.79 32.72 12.54
C ASP A 10 21.88 32.21 13.67
N THR A 11 22.42 32.04 14.89
CA THR A 11 21.75 31.36 16.01
C THR A 11 20.45 32.03 16.46
N LEU A 12 20.39 33.36 16.40
CA LEU A 12 19.29 34.10 17.00
C LEU A 12 18.37 34.82 15.99
N ARG A 13 18.82 35.05 14.78
CA ARG A 13 18.09 35.93 13.85
C ARG A 13 17.86 35.34 12.47
N SER A 14 18.41 34.18 12.17
CA SER A 14 18.29 33.55 10.85
C SER A 14 17.33 32.35 10.87
N VAL A 15 16.55 32.21 9.80
CA VAL A 15 15.65 31.07 9.62
C VAL A 15 15.69 30.59 8.17
N ILE A 16 15.63 29.29 8.00
CA ILE A 16 15.37 28.68 6.68
C ILE A 16 13.93 28.15 6.70
N VAL A 17 13.18 28.40 5.65
CA VAL A 17 11.78 27.99 5.50
C VAL A 17 11.62 27.01 4.37
N ASN A 18 10.55 26.22 4.36
CA ASN A 18 10.18 25.42 3.20
C ASN A 18 9.35 26.23 2.17
N GLU A 19 9.19 25.66 0.97
CA GLU A 19 8.43 26.30 -0.10
C GLU A 19 6.96 26.50 0.27
N ASP A 20 6.37 25.58 1.01
CA ASP A 20 4.99 25.66 1.46
C ASP A 20 4.76 26.90 2.34
N MET A 21 5.67 27.17 3.27
CA MET A 21 5.61 28.38 4.09
C MET A 21 5.74 29.64 3.24
N ALA A 22 6.66 29.64 2.26
CA ALA A 22 6.83 30.79 1.36
C ALA A 22 5.56 31.06 0.53
N LYS A 23 4.83 30.02 0.13
CA LYS A 23 3.54 30.13 -0.57
C LYS A 23 2.43 30.64 0.35
N GLU A 24 2.30 30.06 1.56
CA GLU A 24 1.24 30.45 2.50
C GLU A 24 1.32 31.92 2.90
N TYR A 25 2.53 32.43 3.08
CA TYR A 25 2.75 33.86 3.36
C TYR A 25 2.76 34.75 2.11
N GLY A 26 2.49 34.20 0.93
CA GLY A 26 2.43 34.95 -0.32
C GLY A 26 3.78 35.53 -0.78
N TRP A 27 4.90 35.00 -0.30
CA TRP A 27 6.23 35.51 -0.67
C TRP A 27 6.74 34.98 -2.00
N GLY A 28 6.26 33.81 -2.42
CA GLY A 28 6.70 33.17 -3.68
C GLY A 28 8.23 33.08 -3.76
N ASP A 29 8.78 33.56 -4.87
CA ASP A 29 10.23 33.56 -5.10
C ASP A 29 11.02 34.60 -4.27
N ASN A 30 10.34 35.56 -3.66
CA ASN A 30 10.93 36.67 -2.90
C ASN A 30 10.90 36.44 -1.38
N ALA A 31 11.03 35.20 -0.92
CA ALA A 31 11.00 34.86 0.50
C ALA A 31 12.28 35.27 1.25
N ILE A 32 13.43 35.31 0.56
CA ILE A 32 14.72 35.64 1.17
C ILE A 32 14.73 37.12 1.61
N GLY A 33 15.22 37.38 2.84
CA GLY A 33 15.25 38.71 3.45
C GLY A 33 13.92 39.13 4.10
N LYS A 34 12.85 38.32 3.98
CA LYS A 34 11.62 38.57 4.71
C LYS A 34 11.81 38.34 6.21
N LYS A 35 11.04 39.10 7.01
CA LYS A 35 11.14 39.06 8.47
C LYS A 35 9.91 38.42 9.07
N ILE A 36 10.13 37.41 9.92
CA ILE A 36 9.09 36.68 10.64
C ILE A 36 9.11 37.13 12.09
N LYS A 37 7.97 37.44 12.66
CA LYS A 37 7.77 37.69 14.08
C LYS A 37 6.90 36.62 14.68
N TYR A 38 7.14 36.24 15.92
CA TYR A 38 6.21 35.41 16.67
C TYR A 38 4.96 36.24 17.00
N ALA A 39 3.81 35.63 16.85
CA ALA A 39 2.54 36.28 17.21
C ALA A 39 2.56 36.65 18.71
N GLY A 40 2.27 37.91 19.03
CA GLY A 40 2.29 38.42 20.40
C GLY A 40 3.67 38.91 20.90
N ASP A 41 4.73 38.80 20.11
CA ASP A 41 6.04 39.35 20.51
C ASP A 41 6.10 40.88 20.34
N THR A 42 6.20 41.57 21.46
CA THR A 42 6.35 43.03 21.53
C THR A 42 7.81 43.49 21.63
N SER A 43 8.76 42.56 21.77
CA SER A 43 10.19 42.87 21.98
C SER A 43 10.90 43.43 20.74
N GLY A 44 10.25 43.43 19.58
CA GLY A 44 10.85 43.79 18.32
C GLY A 44 11.79 42.75 17.72
N PHE A 45 11.81 41.55 18.31
CA PHE A 45 12.58 40.43 17.81
C PHE A 45 11.98 39.91 16.48
N TYR A 46 12.82 39.64 15.52
CA TYR A 46 12.43 39.04 14.24
C TYR A 46 13.49 38.05 13.77
N LEU A 47 13.02 37.05 13.00
CA LEU A 47 13.85 36.11 12.28
C LEU A 47 13.89 36.51 10.81
N GLU A 48 15.05 36.57 10.22
CA GLU A 48 15.23 36.85 8.81
C GLU A 48 15.36 35.56 8.00
N VAL A 49 14.59 35.43 6.93
CA VAL A 49 14.65 34.27 6.05
C VAL A 49 15.92 34.34 5.20
N ILE A 50 16.86 33.44 5.45
CA ILE A 50 18.13 33.36 4.74
C ILE A 50 18.16 32.32 3.63
N GLY A 51 17.21 31.38 3.65
CA GLY A 51 17.11 30.33 2.65
C GLY A 51 15.72 29.71 2.57
N VAL A 52 15.44 29.11 1.42
CA VAL A 52 14.22 28.34 1.16
C VAL A 52 14.63 26.94 0.71
N VAL A 53 14.15 25.92 1.41
CA VAL A 53 14.37 24.51 1.09
C VAL A 53 13.15 23.97 0.33
N HIS A 54 13.40 22.95 -0.45
CA HIS A 54 12.32 22.22 -1.13
C HIS A 54 11.40 21.55 -0.11
N ASP A 55 10.14 21.45 -0.44
CA ASP A 55 9.16 20.73 0.37
C ASP A 55 9.56 19.26 0.50
N PHE A 56 9.47 18.70 1.70
CA PHE A 56 9.70 17.29 1.97
C PHE A 56 8.76 16.79 3.06
N ASN A 57 8.50 15.48 3.03
CA ASN A 57 7.63 14.86 4.02
C ASN A 57 8.37 14.63 5.33
N GLN A 58 8.06 15.41 6.36
CA GLN A 58 8.55 15.23 7.72
C GLN A 58 7.84 14.12 8.48
N LYS A 59 6.58 13.89 8.13
CA LYS A 59 5.66 12.93 8.77
C LYS A 59 5.21 11.92 7.74
N SER A 60 4.40 10.97 8.19
CA SER A 60 3.73 10.03 7.31
C SER A 60 3.01 10.74 6.17
N LEU A 61 2.95 10.09 4.99
CA LEU A 61 2.21 10.55 3.80
C LEU A 61 0.70 10.74 4.03
N TYR A 62 0.20 10.38 5.20
CA TYR A 62 -1.16 10.74 5.67
C TYR A 62 -1.32 12.22 5.96
N ASN A 63 -0.22 12.91 6.24
CA ASN A 63 -0.25 14.33 6.55
C ASN A 63 0.21 15.14 5.34
N PRO A 64 -0.48 16.24 5.01
CA PRO A 64 0.01 17.17 4.01
C PRO A 64 1.33 17.78 4.49
N ILE A 65 2.14 18.24 3.56
CA ILE A 65 3.28 19.11 3.87
C ILE A 65 2.71 20.36 4.52
N THR A 66 3.34 20.81 5.57
CA THR A 66 2.95 21.99 6.33
C THR A 66 4.09 23.00 6.33
N PRO A 67 3.78 24.30 6.55
CA PRO A 67 4.79 25.33 6.73
C PRO A 67 5.80 24.95 7.80
N LEU A 68 7.08 25.05 7.46
CA LEU A 68 8.18 24.60 8.30
C LEU A 68 9.27 25.65 8.38
N MET A 69 9.79 25.84 9.59
CA MET A 69 10.93 26.69 9.88
C MET A 69 12.08 25.89 10.47
N PHE A 70 13.27 26.06 9.93
CA PHE A 70 14.51 25.56 10.49
C PHE A 70 15.23 26.69 11.23
N LEU A 71 15.55 26.43 12.49
CA LEU A 71 16.29 27.34 13.35
C LEU A 71 17.63 26.70 13.69
N TYR A 72 18.70 27.46 13.58
CA TYR A 72 20.00 27.03 14.07
C TYR A 72 20.08 27.29 15.57
N ARG A 73 20.19 26.21 16.36
CA ARG A 73 20.43 26.27 17.80
C ARG A 73 21.68 25.46 18.14
N PRO A 74 22.60 26.00 18.93
CA PRO A 74 23.84 25.29 19.30
C PRO A 74 23.59 24.14 20.29
N THR A 75 22.45 24.12 20.97
CA THR A 75 22.07 23.07 21.93
C THR A 75 21.04 22.17 21.31
N ASN A 76 21.42 20.92 21.06
CA ASN A 76 20.52 19.88 20.57
C ASN A 76 20.55 18.68 21.52
N ASN A 77 19.41 18.03 21.66
CA ASN A 77 19.26 16.84 22.51
C ASN A 77 19.47 15.53 21.71
N VAL A 78 19.68 15.62 20.41
CA VAL A 78 19.82 14.47 19.50
C VAL A 78 21.04 14.69 18.61
N ILE A 79 21.84 13.66 18.45
CA ILE A 79 22.98 13.62 17.52
C ILE A 79 22.60 12.62 16.42
N GLU A 80 22.57 13.08 15.20
CA GLU A 80 22.35 12.24 14.03
C GLU A 80 23.68 11.88 13.39
N LEU A 81 23.92 10.58 13.18
CA LEU A 81 25.16 10.06 12.62
C LEU A 81 24.86 9.19 11.40
N LYS A 82 25.62 9.40 10.34
CA LYS A 82 25.61 8.52 9.17
C LYS A 82 26.72 7.50 9.30
N LEU A 83 26.35 6.22 9.46
CA LEU A 83 27.28 5.10 9.53
C LEU A 83 27.48 4.45 8.16
N ASP A 84 28.64 3.81 7.96
CA ASP A 84 28.86 2.98 6.78
C ASP A 84 28.04 1.69 6.90
N ALA A 85 27.20 1.43 5.88
CA ALA A 85 26.33 0.26 5.81
C ALA A 85 27.09 -1.10 5.86
N LYS A 86 28.39 -1.11 5.54
CA LYS A 86 29.21 -2.33 5.56
C LYS A 86 29.64 -2.76 6.96
N ASN A 87 29.69 -1.83 7.93
CA ASN A 87 30.22 -2.07 9.28
C ASN A 87 29.37 -1.37 10.35
N ILE A 88 28.06 -1.55 10.31
CA ILE A 88 27.12 -0.87 11.21
C ILE A 88 27.44 -1.19 12.68
N ASP A 89 27.63 -2.48 13.01
CA ASP A 89 27.88 -2.92 14.38
C ASP A 89 29.17 -2.33 14.95
N ALA A 90 30.25 -2.30 14.17
CA ALA A 90 31.51 -1.69 14.57
C ALA A 90 31.37 -0.16 14.71
N GLY A 91 30.55 0.47 13.87
CA GLY A 91 30.20 1.88 13.96
C GLY A 91 29.46 2.19 15.26
N ILE A 92 28.43 1.42 15.61
CA ILE A 92 27.67 1.58 16.85
C ILE A 92 28.58 1.41 18.07
N ALA A 93 29.41 0.35 18.10
CA ALA A 93 30.34 0.11 19.21
C ALA A 93 31.35 1.25 19.39
N SER A 94 31.83 1.86 18.31
CA SER A 94 32.71 3.03 18.35
C SER A 94 32.00 4.27 18.92
N VAL A 95 30.75 4.50 18.52
CA VAL A 95 29.92 5.60 19.04
C VAL A 95 29.61 5.38 20.51
N GLU A 96 29.20 4.17 20.92
CA GLU A 96 28.96 3.81 22.32
C GLU A 96 30.19 4.03 23.21
N LYS A 97 31.36 3.59 22.75
CA LYS A 97 32.62 3.83 23.46
C LYS A 97 32.90 5.33 23.64
N SER A 98 32.62 6.10 22.61
CA SER A 98 32.81 7.57 22.68
C SER A 98 31.77 8.20 23.60
N TRP A 99 30.52 7.76 23.53
CA TRP A 99 29.43 8.21 24.40
C TRP A 99 29.75 7.99 25.87
N ASN A 100 30.10 6.76 26.25
CA ASN A 100 30.44 6.40 27.63
C ASN A 100 31.68 7.16 28.17
N LYS A 101 32.56 7.58 27.27
CA LYS A 101 33.73 8.41 27.66
C LYS A 101 33.32 9.85 28.01
N TYR A 102 32.41 10.47 27.26
CA TYR A 102 32.04 11.87 27.42
C TYR A 102 30.79 12.07 28.28
N PHE A 103 29.91 11.05 28.36
CA PHE A 103 28.66 11.07 29.09
C PHE A 103 28.49 9.80 29.95
N PRO A 104 29.38 9.58 30.94
CA PRO A 104 29.38 8.32 31.72
C PRO A 104 28.10 8.10 32.52
N ASP A 105 27.40 9.17 32.91
CA ASP A 105 26.15 9.11 33.69
C ASP A 105 24.88 9.03 32.84
N MET A 106 25.02 9.04 31.52
CA MET A 106 23.88 8.98 30.61
C MET A 106 23.84 7.63 29.85
N PRO A 107 22.72 6.91 29.88
CA PRO A 107 22.61 5.66 29.11
C PRO A 107 22.76 5.93 27.63
N PHE A 108 23.52 5.07 26.94
CA PHE A 108 23.59 5.10 25.49
C PHE A 108 22.30 4.51 24.90
N ALA A 109 21.51 5.33 24.26
CA ALA A 109 20.31 4.93 23.54
C ALA A 109 20.36 5.46 22.12
N TYR A 110 20.05 4.63 21.17
CA TYR A 110 19.97 5.02 19.76
C TYR A 110 18.76 4.40 19.07
N THR A 111 18.32 5.03 18.02
CA THR A 111 17.29 4.52 17.10
C THR A 111 17.79 4.65 15.68
N PHE A 112 17.34 3.78 14.80
CA PHE A 112 17.57 3.94 13.37
C PHE A 112 16.46 4.78 12.77
N LEU A 113 16.84 5.79 11.99
CA LEU A 113 15.87 6.66 11.31
C LEU A 113 14.89 5.87 10.43
N ASP A 114 15.40 4.81 9.77
CA ASP A 114 14.56 3.91 8.95
C ASP A 114 13.48 3.19 9.79
N GLN A 115 13.83 2.80 11.02
CA GLN A 115 12.88 2.15 11.93
C GLN A 115 11.81 3.13 12.40
N ASP A 116 12.18 4.37 12.69
CA ASP A 116 11.24 5.40 13.10
C ASP A 116 10.28 5.74 11.95
N PHE A 117 10.76 5.85 10.73
CA PHE A 117 9.90 5.98 9.55
C PHE A 117 9.00 4.77 9.34
N ASN A 118 9.54 3.56 9.41
CA ASN A 118 8.77 2.34 9.25
C ASN A 118 7.71 2.15 10.35
N SER A 119 8.00 2.59 11.58
CA SER A 119 7.04 2.51 12.68
C SER A 119 5.77 3.31 12.41
N GLN A 120 5.85 4.41 11.68
CA GLN A 120 4.70 5.22 11.28
C GLN A 120 3.74 4.46 10.35
N TYR A 121 4.25 3.48 9.59
CA TYR A 121 3.49 2.62 8.68
C TYR A 121 3.21 1.23 9.24
N ALA A 122 3.64 0.92 10.46
CA ALA A 122 3.46 -0.41 11.07
C ALA A 122 1.98 -0.82 11.17
N ALA A 123 1.10 0.14 11.48
CA ALA A 123 -0.35 -0.10 11.52
C ALA A 123 -0.91 -0.47 10.15
N ASP A 124 -0.42 0.16 9.08
CA ASP A 124 -0.89 -0.10 7.70
C ASP A 124 -0.36 -1.43 7.19
N GLN A 125 0.89 -1.76 7.50
CA GLN A 125 1.46 -3.07 7.19
C GLN A 125 0.68 -4.19 7.89
N LYS A 126 0.31 -3.98 9.16
CA LYS A 126 -0.53 -4.94 9.92
C LYS A 126 -1.91 -5.08 9.28
N ARG A 127 -2.57 -3.98 8.92
CA ARG A 127 -3.84 -4.00 8.18
C ARG A 127 -3.70 -4.74 6.85
N GLY A 128 -2.64 -4.46 6.07
CA GLY A 128 -2.37 -5.16 4.82
C GLY A 128 -2.24 -6.67 4.98
N LYS A 129 -1.53 -7.14 6.02
CA LYS A 129 -1.42 -8.58 6.34
C LYS A 129 -2.78 -9.20 6.67
N ILE A 130 -3.60 -8.50 7.46
CA ILE A 130 -4.95 -8.94 7.82
C ILE A 130 -5.82 -9.03 6.56
N PHE A 131 -5.85 -8.00 5.72
CA PHE A 131 -6.59 -8.02 4.46
C PHE A 131 -6.16 -9.15 3.53
N THR A 132 -4.86 -9.40 3.43
CA THR A 132 -4.32 -10.51 2.63
C THR A 132 -4.82 -11.86 3.16
N ALA A 133 -4.79 -12.08 4.48
CA ALA A 133 -5.26 -13.32 5.09
C ALA A 133 -6.76 -13.54 4.82
N PHE A 134 -7.59 -12.51 5.00
CA PHE A 134 -9.03 -12.58 4.68
C PHE A 134 -9.30 -12.78 3.19
N SER A 135 -8.50 -12.17 2.31
CA SER A 135 -8.62 -12.38 0.86
C SER A 135 -8.35 -13.83 0.48
N VAL A 136 -7.30 -14.44 1.03
CA VAL A 136 -6.99 -15.86 0.82
C VAL A 136 -8.12 -16.75 1.31
N LEU A 137 -8.65 -16.48 2.52
CA LEU A 137 -9.78 -17.22 3.06
C LEU A 137 -11.03 -17.10 2.17
N THR A 138 -11.33 -15.89 1.70
CA THR A 138 -12.46 -15.63 0.79
C THR A 138 -12.31 -16.42 -0.52
N ILE A 139 -11.11 -16.45 -1.10
CA ILE A 139 -10.82 -17.24 -2.31
C ILE A 139 -11.07 -18.72 -2.05
N LEU A 140 -10.60 -19.27 -0.91
CA LEU A 140 -10.82 -20.67 -0.55
C LEU A 140 -12.32 -21.01 -0.41
N ILE A 141 -13.08 -20.18 0.29
CA ILE A 141 -14.54 -20.37 0.45
C ILE A 141 -15.23 -20.29 -0.91
N THR A 142 -14.85 -19.34 -1.75
CA THR A 142 -15.42 -19.18 -3.11
C THR A 142 -15.12 -20.41 -3.96
N CYS A 143 -13.89 -20.95 -3.90
CA CYS A 143 -13.54 -22.18 -4.61
C CYS A 143 -14.39 -23.37 -4.14
N LEU A 144 -14.59 -23.53 -2.83
CA LEU A 144 -15.47 -24.60 -2.29
C LEU A 144 -16.91 -24.43 -2.75
N GLY A 145 -17.44 -23.21 -2.72
CA GLY A 145 -18.78 -22.92 -3.23
C GLY A 145 -18.94 -23.24 -4.72
N LEU A 146 -17.94 -22.86 -5.52
CA LEU A 146 -17.89 -23.16 -6.94
C LEU A 146 -17.83 -24.66 -7.21
N LEU A 147 -17.03 -25.41 -6.44
CA LEU A 147 -16.96 -26.88 -6.52
C LEU A 147 -18.32 -27.52 -6.28
N GLY A 148 -19.04 -27.12 -5.22
CA GLY A 148 -20.38 -27.59 -4.92
C GLY A 148 -21.37 -27.30 -6.04
N LEU A 149 -21.35 -26.09 -6.57
CA LEU A 149 -22.26 -25.69 -7.66
C LEU A 149 -21.98 -26.46 -8.97
N ILE A 150 -20.68 -26.66 -9.29
CA ILE A 150 -20.29 -27.46 -10.47
C ILE A 150 -20.74 -28.91 -10.32
N ALA A 151 -20.49 -29.52 -9.14
CA ALA A 151 -20.90 -30.89 -8.88
C ALA A 151 -22.42 -31.07 -9.02
N PHE A 152 -23.18 -30.16 -8.41
CA PHE A 152 -24.65 -30.14 -8.51
C PHE A 152 -25.14 -29.97 -9.97
N THR A 153 -24.62 -28.98 -10.68
CA THR A 153 -25.00 -28.71 -12.07
C THR A 153 -24.64 -29.87 -13.00
N THR A 154 -23.48 -30.50 -12.76
CA THR A 154 -23.05 -31.68 -13.54
C THR A 154 -23.96 -32.88 -13.29
N GLN A 155 -24.39 -33.12 -12.03
CA GLN A 155 -25.36 -34.16 -11.73
C GLN A 155 -26.71 -33.93 -12.41
N GLN A 156 -27.24 -32.72 -12.36
CA GLN A 156 -28.50 -32.39 -13.06
C GLN A 156 -28.42 -32.63 -14.56
N ARG A 157 -27.27 -32.38 -15.18
CA ARG A 157 -27.06 -32.53 -16.63
C ARG A 157 -26.49 -33.89 -17.04
N GLN A 158 -26.34 -34.81 -16.09
CA GLN A 158 -25.68 -36.10 -16.34
C GLN A 158 -26.35 -36.92 -17.41
N LYS A 159 -27.72 -36.93 -17.47
CA LYS A 159 -28.47 -37.60 -18.52
C LYS A 159 -28.19 -36.99 -19.90
N GLU A 160 -28.22 -35.66 -20.03
CA GLU A 160 -27.91 -34.94 -21.27
C GLU A 160 -26.47 -35.21 -21.76
N ILE A 161 -25.50 -35.15 -20.85
CA ILE A 161 -24.08 -35.44 -21.12
C ILE A 161 -23.92 -36.90 -21.59
N SER A 162 -24.58 -37.85 -20.93
CA SER A 162 -24.53 -39.27 -21.28
C SER A 162 -25.11 -39.56 -22.65
N ILE A 163 -26.27 -38.98 -23.00
CA ILE A 163 -26.90 -39.13 -24.31
C ILE A 163 -25.96 -38.57 -25.40
N ARG A 164 -25.40 -37.38 -25.23
CA ARG A 164 -24.48 -36.79 -26.21
C ARG A 164 -23.20 -37.61 -26.39
N LYS A 165 -22.71 -38.21 -25.29
CA LYS A 165 -21.54 -39.10 -25.33
C LYS A 165 -21.79 -40.37 -26.11
N VAL A 166 -22.99 -41.00 -25.95
CA VAL A 166 -23.40 -42.18 -26.70
C VAL A 166 -23.58 -41.83 -28.18
N MET A 167 -24.01 -40.60 -28.50
CA MET A 167 -24.10 -40.08 -29.86
C MET A 167 -22.75 -39.67 -30.48
N GLY A 168 -21.63 -39.94 -29.79
CA GLY A 168 -20.25 -39.68 -30.30
C GLY A 168 -19.69 -38.31 -30.00
N ALA A 169 -20.31 -37.51 -29.10
CA ALA A 169 -19.75 -36.21 -28.72
C ALA A 169 -18.44 -36.38 -27.97
N ASN A 170 -17.41 -35.67 -28.41
CA ASN A 170 -16.09 -35.66 -27.75
C ASN A 170 -16.15 -34.77 -26.47
N VAL A 171 -15.35 -35.14 -25.46
CA VAL A 171 -15.24 -34.40 -24.19
C VAL A 171 -14.90 -32.93 -24.43
N GLN A 172 -14.10 -32.64 -25.46
CA GLN A 172 -13.73 -31.27 -25.85
C GLN A 172 -14.93 -30.41 -26.30
N GLN A 173 -16.04 -31.05 -26.73
CA GLN A 173 -17.27 -30.36 -27.10
C GLN A 173 -18.22 -30.14 -25.92
N LEU A 174 -18.12 -30.95 -24.88
CA LEU A 174 -18.95 -30.87 -23.67
C LEU A 174 -18.45 -29.80 -22.67
N VAL A 175 -17.13 -29.66 -22.54
CA VAL A 175 -16.52 -28.70 -21.63
C VAL A 175 -16.97 -27.24 -21.90
N PRO A 176 -16.96 -26.70 -23.11
CA PRO A 176 -17.37 -25.34 -23.40
C PRO A 176 -18.80 -25.03 -23.04
N ILE A 177 -19.72 -26.01 -23.19
CA ILE A 177 -21.16 -25.83 -22.91
C ILE A 177 -21.39 -25.56 -21.41
N ILE A 178 -20.67 -26.26 -20.55
CA ILE A 178 -20.76 -26.10 -19.10
C ILE A 178 -20.01 -24.82 -18.70
N THR A 179 -18.81 -24.63 -19.20
CA THR A 179 -17.93 -23.50 -18.88
C THR A 179 -18.56 -22.16 -19.22
N ARG A 180 -19.28 -22.04 -20.35
CA ARG A 180 -19.91 -20.80 -20.79
C ARG A 180 -20.83 -20.19 -19.73
N ASN A 181 -21.61 -20.99 -19.03
CA ASN A 181 -22.50 -20.49 -17.99
C ASN A 181 -21.73 -19.92 -16.81
N PHE A 182 -20.65 -20.59 -16.38
CA PHE A 182 -19.80 -20.11 -15.29
C PHE A 182 -19.01 -18.84 -15.66
N VAL A 183 -18.49 -18.78 -16.88
CA VAL A 183 -17.83 -17.56 -17.38
C VAL A 183 -18.80 -16.39 -17.44
N ALA A 184 -20.05 -16.61 -17.87
CA ALA A 184 -21.07 -15.58 -17.87
C ALA A 184 -21.41 -15.11 -16.45
N MET A 185 -21.50 -16.02 -15.47
CA MET A 185 -21.69 -15.67 -14.05
C MET A 185 -20.53 -14.84 -13.49
N VAL A 186 -19.29 -15.23 -13.79
CA VAL A 186 -18.10 -14.45 -13.40
C VAL A 186 -18.13 -13.07 -14.04
N GLY A 187 -18.46 -12.97 -15.32
CA GLY A 187 -18.59 -11.68 -16.02
C GLY A 187 -19.63 -10.77 -15.36
N LEU A 188 -20.81 -11.31 -15.05
CA LEU A 188 -21.86 -10.57 -14.36
C LEU A 188 -21.42 -10.12 -12.95
N SER A 189 -20.75 -11.01 -12.22
CA SER A 189 -20.22 -10.69 -10.88
C SER A 189 -19.18 -9.56 -10.94
N CYS A 190 -18.27 -9.58 -11.92
CA CYS A 190 -17.30 -8.50 -12.13
C CYS A 190 -17.99 -7.17 -12.49
N LEU A 191 -19.03 -7.21 -13.30
CA LEU A 191 -19.79 -6.03 -13.72
C LEU A 191 -20.45 -5.32 -12.53
N ILE A 192 -20.85 -6.07 -11.50
CA ILE A 192 -21.43 -5.52 -10.28
C ILE A 192 -20.32 -5.14 -9.28
N ALA A 193 -19.33 -6.02 -9.07
CA ALA A 193 -18.32 -5.85 -8.04
C ALA A 193 -17.34 -4.69 -8.34
N PHE A 194 -16.97 -4.47 -9.60
CA PHE A 194 -16.00 -3.44 -9.95
C PHE A 194 -16.47 -2.01 -9.68
N PRO A 195 -17.69 -1.59 -10.07
CA PRO A 195 -18.18 -0.26 -9.71
C PRO A 195 -18.26 -0.05 -8.20
N VAL A 196 -18.73 -1.07 -7.47
CA VAL A 196 -18.82 -1.01 -6.01
C VAL A 196 -17.42 -0.85 -5.38
N ALA A 197 -16.48 -1.70 -5.77
CA ALA A 197 -15.11 -1.65 -5.27
C ALA A 197 -14.41 -0.33 -5.65
N TRP A 198 -14.62 0.17 -6.86
CA TRP A 198 -14.13 1.46 -7.32
C TRP A 198 -14.65 2.61 -6.46
N TYR A 199 -15.94 2.63 -6.17
CA TYR A 199 -16.57 3.66 -5.34
C TYR A 199 -15.95 3.68 -3.92
N PHE A 200 -15.88 2.53 -3.25
CA PHE A 200 -15.29 2.45 -1.91
C PHE A 200 -13.81 2.81 -1.91
N MET A 201 -13.04 2.30 -2.87
CA MET A 201 -11.61 2.56 -2.96
C MET A 201 -11.31 4.02 -3.28
N SER A 202 -12.09 4.65 -4.19
CA SER A 202 -11.92 6.06 -4.52
C SER A 202 -12.21 6.97 -3.33
N ASN A 203 -13.25 6.64 -2.54
CA ASN A 203 -13.56 7.40 -1.33
C ASN A 203 -12.50 7.22 -0.23
N TRP A 204 -11.98 6.01 -0.09
CA TRP A 204 -10.89 5.76 0.86
C TRP A 204 -9.59 6.49 0.46
N LEU A 205 -9.25 6.51 -0.82
CA LEU A 205 -8.07 7.22 -1.31
C LEU A 205 -8.14 8.74 -1.12
N LYS A 206 -9.33 9.35 -1.05
CA LYS A 206 -9.48 10.79 -0.78
C LYS A 206 -8.99 11.22 0.61
N ILE A 207 -8.84 10.28 1.54
CA ILE A 207 -8.27 10.54 2.87
C ILE A 207 -6.78 10.89 2.77
N PHE A 208 -6.11 10.46 1.70
CA PHE A 208 -4.68 10.71 1.51
C PHE A 208 -4.46 11.99 0.70
N PRO A 209 -3.69 12.97 1.22
CA PRO A 209 -3.36 14.20 0.49
C PRO A 209 -2.63 13.92 -0.84
N TYR A 210 -1.81 12.86 -0.85
CA TYR A 210 -1.01 12.45 -2.01
C TYR A 210 -1.53 11.13 -2.56
N ASN A 211 -2.60 11.17 -3.36
CA ASN A 211 -3.12 9.99 -4.01
C ASN A 211 -2.96 10.07 -5.54
N THR A 212 -2.63 8.95 -6.14
CA THR A 212 -2.51 8.79 -7.60
C THR A 212 -3.82 8.33 -8.25
N GLY A 213 -4.91 8.29 -7.46
CA GLY A 213 -6.19 7.74 -7.90
C GLY A 213 -6.23 6.22 -7.93
N VAL A 214 -7.38 5.69 -8.32
CA VAL A 214 -7.59 4.23 -8.39
C VAL A 214 -7.07 3.71 -9.73
N SER A 215 -6.02 2.89 -9.69
CA SER A 215 -5.52 2.20 -10.89
C SER A 215 -6.51 1.09 -11.33
N PRO A 216 -6.77 0.91 -12.64
CA PRO A 216 -7.58 -0.19 -13.15
C PRO A 216 -6.87 -1.56 -13.09
N MET A 217 -5.54 -1.56 -12.93
CA MET A 217 -4.72 -2.78 -12.97
C MET A 217 -5.11 -3.85 -11.93
N PRO A 218 -5.37 -3.54 -10.65
CA PRO A 218 -5.83 -4.51 -9.66
C PRO A 218 -7.16 -5.17 -10.04
N PHE A 219 -8.09 -4.44 -10.67
CA PHE A 219 -9.36 -4.98 -11.13
C PHE A 219 -9.16 -5.97 -12.28
N LEU A 220 -8.30 -5.64 -13.24
CA LEU A 220 -7.96 -6.53 -14.33
C LEU A 220 -7.30 -7.82 -13.83
N LEU A 221 -6.32 -7.69 -12.93
CA LEU A 221 -5.63 -8.84 -12.33
C LEU A 221 -6.59 -9.74 -11.54
N SER A 222 -7.50 -9.15 -10.75
CA SER A 222 -8.49 -9.92 -9.99
C SER A 222 -9.46 -10.64 -10.92
N ALA A 223 -9.94 -10.00 -11.99
CA ALA A 223 -10.80 -10.63 -12.99
C ALA A 223 -10.12 -11.83 -13.66
N ILE A 224 -8.87 -11.65 -14.09
CA ILE A 224 -8.08 -12.73 -14.72
C ILE A 224 -7.88 -13.88 -13.73
N THR A 225 -7.52 -13.58 -12.48
CA THR A 225 -7.31 -14.61 -11.45
C THR A 225 -8.56 -15.42 -11.19
N VAL A 226 -9.72 -14.77 -11.00
CA VAL A 226 -11.01 -15.45 -10.79
C VAL A 226 -11.40 -16.28 -12.01
N LEU A 227 -11.20 -15.74 -13.21
CA LEU A 227 -11.48 -16.45 -14.46
C LEU A 227 -10.62 -17.71 -14.61
N VAL A 228 -9.31 -17.61 -14.35
CA VAL A 228 -8.38 -18.75 -14.41
C VAL A 228 -8.78 -19.83 -13.40
N ILE A 229 -9.04 -19.45 -12.14
CA ILE A 229 -9.49 -20.39 -11.10
C ILE A 229 -10.79 -21.09 -11.53
N THR A 230 -11.77 -20.32 -12.04
CA THR A 230 -13.04 -20.86 -12.51
C THR A 230 -12.83 -21.84 -13.65
N LEU A 231 -12.04 -21.48 -14.67
CA LEU A 231 -11.77 -22.35 -15.81
C LEU A 231 -11.08 -23.65 -15.40
N LEU A 232 -10.06 -23.57 -14.54
CA LEU A 232 -9.35 -24.75 -14.02
C LEU A 232 -10.30 -25.67 -13.24
N THR A 233 -11.10 -25.10 -12.36
CA THR A 233 -12.04 -25.84 -11.52
C THR A 233 -13.12 -26.51 -12.35
N VAL A 234 -13.77 -25.76 -13.27
CA VAL A 234 -14.81 -26.30 -14.16
C VAL A 234 -14.25 -27.39 -15.05
N THR A 235 -13.10 -27.14 -15.67
CA THR A 235 -12.47 -28.12 -16.58
C THR A 235 -12.13 -29.40 -15.84
N PHE A 236 -11.51 -29.31 -14.67
CA PHE A 236 -11.14 -30.47 -13.85
C PHE A 236 -12.37 -31.32 -13.50
N HIS A 237 -13.45 -30.72 -13.01
CA HIS A 237 -14.67 -31.45 -12.64
C HIS A 237 -15.43 -31.99 -13.82
N THR A 238 -15.52 -31.24 -14.92
CA THR A 238 -16.15 -31.69 -16.15
C THR A 238 -15.41 -32.87 -16.77
N LEU A 239 -14.09 -32.84 -16.80
CA LEU A 239 -13.26 -33.97 -17.25
C LEU A 239 -13.51 -35.22 -16.38
N ARG A 240 -13.50 -35.06 -15.06
CA ARG A 240 -13.76 -36.17 -14.13
C ARG A 240 -15.17 -36.78 -14.34
N ALA A 241 -16.17 -35.94 -14.54
CA ALA A 241 -17.54 -36.40 -14.81
C ALA A 241 -17.67 -37.06 -16.20
N ALA A 242 -17.00 -36.54 -17.22
CA ALA A 242 -17.01 -37.08 -18.57
C ALA A 242 -16.27 -38.43 -18.68
N VAL A 243 -15.29 -38.71 -17.84
CA VAL A 243 -14.55 -39.99 -17.78
C VAL A 243 -15.34 -41.04 -16.97
N ALA A 244 -16.30 -40.63 -16.13
CA ALA A 244 -17.13 -41.54 -15.38
C ALA A 244 -17.96 -42.47 -16.32
N ASN A 245 -18.13 -43.73 -15.91
CA ASN A 245 -18.75 -44.77 -16.74
C ASN A 245 -20.26 -44.47 -17.00
N PRO A 246 -20.67 -44.25 -18.26
CA PRO A 246 -22.05 -43.87 -18.60
C PRO A 246 -23.10 -44.95 -18.23
N VAL A 247 -22.68 -46.20 -18.14
CA VAL A 247 -23.60 -47.34 -17.82
C VAL A 247 -24.14 -47.23 -16.38
N LYS A 248 -23.35 -46.69 -15.43
CA LYS A 248 -23.85 -46.46 -14.06
C LYS A 248 -24.85 -45.30 -13.96
N ALA A 249 -24.74 -44.31 -14.84
CA ALA A 249 -25.61 -43.14 -14.83
C ALA A 249 -27.02 -43.42 -15.43
N LEU A 250 -27.13 -44.44 -16.25
CA LEU A 250 -28.40 -44.87 -16.87
C LEU A 250 -29.15 -45.96 -16.05
N LYS A 251 -28.49 -46.56 -15.06
CA LYS A 251 -29.03 -47.69 -14.26
C LYS A 251 -29.60 -47.28 -12.90
N THR A 252 -29.59 -45.99 -12.56
CA THR A 252 -30.19 -45.46 -11.32
C THR A 252 -31.62 -44.98 -11.60
N GLU A 253 -32.52 -45.91 -11.77
CA GLU A 253 -33.93 -45.86 -11.42
C GLU A 253 -34.20 -46.92 -10.40
#